data_c05fd584223eb89b47fc34a46bac5a96
#
_entry.id   c05fd584223eb89b47fc34a46bac5a96
#
_cell.length_a   1.000
_cell.length_b   1.000
_cell.length_c   1.000
_cell.angle_alpha   90.00
_cell.angle_beta   90.00
_cell.angle_gamma   90.00
#
_symmetry.space_group_name_H-M   'P 1'
#
loop_
_entity.id
_entity.type
_entity.pdbx_description
1 polymer ?
#
loop_
_entity_poly.entity_id
_entity_poly.type
_entity_poly.pdbx_seq_one_letter_code
_entity_poly.pdbx_strand_id
1 'polypeptide(L)'
;MLKIGRKTPLTNSDSGDNLYQVNGVAYIEGNLKLIHLRILIVLISHLQAALRFKISRRRPGIKVPESMLPDPGVLSLRGATRTVRVKITEFGLTPRNCGRLRQYLEELIDMPVVFPGYRKEGMIFPELVHSFTGLITDYDFPVYSRTVDISLPETLVHRLLLTEEGFSTYSRSAAFSITNKYTVRIYWLICSWRSKGGFVISLSNFRKILALGRGYDRYENITCKILRPAAEDLEGRFPIWFLYKTYGSGEERNIVFKIRTAVSPEQMKKESQYVWDVCFHLLHSVGANTTILSDIFSKVDYEDLRPFLSKVMDLTTYIKEARLDARHLTDPGHDKHISNVNAYIRAALNAWFSDWRIRYQDISE
;
A
#
# COMPACT_ATOMS: atom_id res chain seq x y z
N MET A 1 32.33 7.88 19.52
CA MET A 1 32.07 6.85 18.49
C MET A 1 31.34 5.68 19.12
N LEU A 2 30.02 5.71 19.12
CA LEU A 2 29.18 4.60 19.60
C LEU A 2 28.98 3.65 18.41
N LYS A 3 29.47 2.44 18.50
CA LYS A 3 29.20 1.36 17.56
C LYS A 3 27.72 1.00 17.67
N ILE A 4 26.90 1.52 16.77
CA ILE A 4 25.54 1.05 16.56
C ILE A 4 25.67 -0.36 15.96
N GLY A 5 25.38 -1.38 16.79
CA GLY A 5 25.33 -2.76 16.33
C GLY A 5 24.33 -2.86 15.17
N ARG A 6 24.79 -3.32 14.00
CA ARG A 6 23.93 -3.65 12.86
C ARG A 6 22.88 -4.66 13.32
N LYS A 7 21.66 -4.21 13.51
CA LYS A 7 20.52 -5.10 13.73
C LYS A 7 20.29 -5.85 12.41
N THR A 8 20.24 -7.17 12.48
CA THR A 8 19.96 -8.04 11.33
C THR A 8 18.63 -7.65 10.72
N PRO A 9 18.53 -7.38 9.40
CA PRO A 9 17.24 -7.06 8.77
C PRO A 9 16.28 -8.23 8.93
N LEU A 10 15.02 -7.95 9.23
CA LEU A 10 13.95 -8.95 9.21
C LEU A 10 13.77 -9.42 7.76
N THR A 11 14.26 -10.62 7.47
CA THR A 11 14.12 -11.21 6.13
C THR A 11 12.69 -11.66 5.88
N ASN A 12 12.19 -11.49 4.66
CA ASN A 12 10.85 -11.91 4.20
C ASN A 12 10.65 -13.44 4.12
N SER A 13 11.29 -14.23 4.97
CA SER A 13 11.39 -15.69 4.80
C SER A 13 10.18 -16.50 5.26
N ASP A 14 9.18 -15.90 5.94
CA ASP A 14 7.99 -16.63 6.37
C ASP A 14 6.76 -16.26 5.55
N SER A 15 6.33 -17.17 4.66
CA SER A 15 5.11 -17.01 3.85
C SER A 15 3.83 -16.86 4.69
N GLY A 16 3.89 -17.20 5.99
CA GLY A 16 2.78 -17.08 6.96
C GLY A 16 2.64 -15.67 7.58
N ASP A 17 3.69 -14.88 7.63
CA ASP A 17 3.70 -13.55 8.29
C ASP A 17 3.18 -12.42 7.39
N ASN A 18 3.07 -12.65 6.08
CA ASN A 18 2.62 -11.62 5.15
C ASN A 18 1.10 -11.40 5.20
N LEU A 19 0.70 -10.18 5.51
CA LEU A 19 -0.69 -9.72 5.46
C LEU A 19 -0.97 -9.01 4.14
N TYR A 20 -2.12 -9.33 3.55
CA TYR A 20 -2.73 -8.52 2.50
C TYR A 20 -3.60 -7.44 3.15
N GLN A 21 -3.55 -6.23 2.62
CA GLN A 21 -4.32 -5.10 3.09
C GLN A 21 -4.79 -4.28 1.90
N VAL A 22 -6.07 -3.91 1.87
CA VAL A 22 -6.59 -3.01 0.84
C VAL A 22 -5.94 -1.63 0.98
N ASN A 23 -5.62 -1.00 -0.14
CA ASN A 23 -4.87 0.26 -0.14
C ASN A 23 -5.59 1.39 0.61
N GLY A 24 -6.92 1.40 0.62
CA GLY A 24 -7.71 2.38 1.36
C GLY A 24 -7.38 2.46 2.86
N VAL A 25 -6.92 1.36 3.49
CA VAL A 25 -6.50 1.37 4.91
C VAL A 25 -5.26 2.23 5.16
N ALA A 26 -4.35 2.32 4.19
CA ALA A 26 -3.15 3.17 4.33
C ALA A 26 -3.50 4.68 4.42
N TYR A 27 -4.67 5.04 3.92
CA TYR A 27 -5.16 6.43 3.89
C TYR A 27 -6.20 6.73 4.98
N ILE A 28 -6.48 5.80 5.89
CA ILE A 28 -7.44 6.02 6.96
C ILE A 28 -7.14 7.31 7.71
N GLU A 29 -8.14 8.19 7.87
CA GLU A 29 -8.03 9.40 8.67
C GLU A 29 -8.65 9.15 10.05
N GLY A 30 -8.03 9.67 11.08
CA GLY A 30 -8.47 9.51 12.47
C GLY A 30 -7.29 9.57 13.43
N ASN A 31 -7.54 10.00 14.65
CA ASN A 31 -6.49 10.14 15.68
C ASN A 31 -6.19 8.80 16.37
N LEU A 32 -5.80 7.81 15.58
CA LEU A 32 -5.49 6.46 16.04
C LEU A 32 -4.19 6.45 16.86
N LYS A 33 -4.25 5.86 18.05
CA LYS A 33 -3.07 5.53 18.87
C LYS A 33 -2.36 4.31 18.29
N LEU A 34 -1.11 4.05 18.69
CA LEU A 34 -0.36 2.88 18.25
C LEU A 34 -1.12 1.55 18.54
N ILE A 35 -1.75 1.47 19.71
CA ILE A 35 -2.54 0.28 20.07
C ILE A 35 -3.77 0.09 19.17
N HIS A 36 -4.43 1.16 18.77
CA HIS A 36 -5.55 1.09 17.82
C HIS A 36 -5.10 0.56 16.46
N LEU A 37 -3.91 1.00 15.98
CA LEU A 37 -3.32 0.47 14.75
C LEU A 37 -2.97 -1.01 14.88
N ARG A 38 -2.46 -1.46 16.04
CA ARG A 38 -2.21 -2.87 16.32
C ARG A 38 -3.49 -3.70 16.35
N ILE A 39 -4.57 -3.17 16.96
CA ILE A 39 -5.88 -3.81 16.94
C ILE A 39 -6.36 -3.95 15.49
N LEU A 40 -6.24 -2.91 14.67
CA LEU A 40 -6.62 -2.95 13.26
C LEU A 40 -5.79 -3.99 12.47
N ILE A 41 -4.48 -4.09 12.70
CA ILE A 41 -3.63 -5.12 12.09
C ILE A 41 -4.12 -6.52 12.47
N VAL A 42 -4.48 -6.76 13.73
CA VAL A 42 -5.02 -8.05 14.20
C VAL A 42 -6.35 -8.35 13.51
N LEU A 43 -7.27 -7.39 13.49
CA LEU A 43 -8.56 -7.57 12.81
C LEU A 43 -8.38 -7.90 11.33
N ILE A 44 -7.49 -7.19 10.62
CA ILE A 44 -7.14 -7.49 9.24
C ILE A 44 -6.54 -8.91 9.12
N SER A 45 -5.73 -9.36 10.09
CA SER A 45 -5.16 -10.71 10.06
C SER A 45 -6.22 -11.81 10.15
N HIS A 46 -7.31 -11.58 10.87
CA HIS A 46 -8.45 -12.49 10.94
C HIS A 46 -9.34 -12.46 9.68
N LEU A 47 -9.20 -11.43 8.84
CA LEU A 47 -9.89 -11.34 7.54
C LEU A 47 -9.06 -11.90 6.37
N GLN A 48 -7.85 -12.40 6.60
CA GLN A 48 -6.93 -12.81 5.53
C GLN A 48 -7.50 -13.91 4.63
N ALA A 49 -8.23 -14.87 5.19
CA ALA A 49 -8.83 -15.94 4.40
C ALA A 49 -9.81 -15.36 3.34
N ALA A 50 -10.71 -14.48 3.76
CA ALA A 50 -11.67 -13.83 2.88
C ALA A 50 -10.98 -12.92 1.85
N LEU A 51 -9.93 -12.19 2.27
CA LEU A 51 -9.20 -11.28 1.41
C LEU A 51 -8.41 -12.03 0.33
N ARG A 52 -7.68 -13.08 0.70
CA ARG A 52 -6.96 -13.95 -0.23
C ARG A 52 -7.89 -14.62 -1.24
N PHE A 53 -9.05 -15.08 -0.80
CA PHE A 53 -10.06 -15.64 -1.69
C PHE A 53 -10.55 -14.61 -2.73
N LYS A 54 -10.86 -13.38 -2.34
CA LYS A 54 -11.23 -12.31 -3.26
C LYS A 54 -10.12 -11.97 -4.26
N ILE A 55 -8.86 -11.92 -3.79
CA ILE A 55 -7.69 -11.66 -4.64
C ILE A 55 -7.49 -12.79 -5.65
N SER A 56 -7.62 -14.07 -5.24
CA SER A 56 -7.43 -15.22 -6.13
C SER A 56 -8.45 -15.25 -7.27
N ARG A 57 -9.69 -14.86 -7.01
CA ARG A 57 -10.73 -14.78 -8.05
C ARG A 57 -10.42 -13.73 -9.12
N ARG A 58 -9.64 -12.70 -8.79
CA ARG A 58 -9.25 -11.63 -9.73
C ARG A 58 -7.94 -11.88 -10.45
N ARG A 59 -7.05 -12.67 -9.85
CA ARG A 59 -5.75 -13.05 -10.42
C ARG A 59 -5.66 -14.57 -10.47
N PRO A 60 -6.13 -15.22 -11.54
CA PRO A 60 -5.95 -16.64 -11.72
C PRO A 60 -4.45 -16.94 -11.74
N GLY A 61 -3.99 -17.73 -10.79
CA GLY A 61 -2.55 -18.02 -10.54
C GLY A 61 -2.15 -17.92 -9.08
N ILE A 62 -2.87 -17.15 -8.26
CA ILE A 62 -2.72 -17.20 -6.80
C ILE A 62 -3.55 -18.39 -6.28
N LYS A 63 -2.88 -19.52 -6.03
CA LYS A 63 -3.52 -20.67 -5.39
C LYS A 63 -3.75 -20.34 -3.92
N VAL A 64 -5.01 -20.33 -3.49
CA VAL A 64 -5.37 -20.28 -2.06
C VAL A 64 -5.52 -21.74 -1.60
N PRO A 65 -4.74 -22.20 -0.61
CA PRO A 65 -4.93 -23.52 -0.03
C PRO A 65 -6.38 -23.70 0.47
N GLU A 66 -6.94 -24.88 0.30
CA GLU A 66 -8.32 -25.19 0.69
C GLU A 66 -8.57 -24.95 2.19
N SER A 67 -7.55 -25.18 3.02
CA SER A 67 -7.55 -24.87 4.46
C SER A 67 -7.63 -23.35 4.78
N MET A 68 -7.41 -22.49 3.79
CA MET A 68 -7.50 -21.03 3.91
C MET A 68 -8.75 -20.46 3.24
N LEU A 69 -9.61 -21.32 2.66
CA LEU A 69 -10.89 -20.87 2.18
C LEU A 69 -11.74 -20.42 3.37
N PRO A 70 -12.35 -19.24 3.30
CA PRO A 70 -13.22 -18.79 4.39
C PRO A 70 -14.42 -19.74 4.48
N ASP A 71 -14.86 -20.00 5.70
CA ASP A 71 -16.14 -20.63 5.96
C ASP A 71 -17.21 -19.92 5.11
N PRO A 72 -18.12 -20.66 4.43
CA PRO A 72 -19.20 -20.09 3.63
C PRO A 72 -19.98 -18.97 4.34
N GLY A 73 -20.12 -19.05 5.68
CA GLY A 73 -20.67 -17.99 6.51
C GLY A 73 -19.85 -16.69 6.53
N VAL A 74 -18.57 -16.77 6.24
CA VAL A 74 -17.66 -15.62 6.15
C VAL A 74 -17.83 -14.83 4.84
N LEU A 75 -18.29 -15.48 3.80
CA LEU A 75 -18.56 -14.86 2.49
C LEU A 75 -19.98 -14.31 2.39
N SER A 76 -20.90 -14.78 3.23
CA SER A 76 -22.26 -14.29 3.32
C SER A 76 -22.28 -13.00 4.18
N LEU A 77 -21.99 -11.87 3.55
CA LEU A 77 -22.03 -10.53 4.17
C LEU A 77 -23.47 -10.02 4.43
N ARG A 78 -24.43 -10.92 4.64
CA ARG A 78 -25.80 -10.56 4.97
C ARG A 78 -26.02 -10.65 6.48
N GLY A 79 -25.50 -9.67 7.19
CA GLY A 79 -25.71 -9.51 8.64
C GLY A 79 -25.12 -8.19 9.13
N ALA A 80 -25.78 -7.54 10.09
CA ALA A 80 -25.42 -6.19 10.52
C ALA A 80 -24.02 -6.06 11.17
N THR A 81 -23.48 -7.16 11.69
CA THR A 81 -22.17 -7.17 12.37
C THR A 81 -21.46 -8.48 12.14
N ARG A 82 -20.12 -8.45 12.17
CA ARG A 82 -19.27 -9.61 12.17
C ARG A 82 -18.42 -9.66 13.42
N THR A 83 -18.53 -10.74 14.19
CA THR A 83 -17.73 -10.95 15.40
C THR A 83 -16.45 -11.71 15.07
N VAL A 84 -15.33 -11.22 15.57
CA VAL A 84 -14.00 -11.82 15.46
C VAL A 84 -13.48 -12.14 16.86
N ARG A 85 -13.20 -13.42 17.11
CA ARG A 85 -12.59 -13.86 18.38
C ARG A 85 -11.09 -13.75 18.31
N VAL A 86 -10.49 -12.98 19.22
CA VAL A 86 -9.06 -12.64 19.22
C VAL A 86 -8.44 -13.00 20.57
N LYS A 87 -7.25 -13.61 20.55
CA LYS A 87 -6.47 -13.79 21.78
C LYS A 87 -5.83 -12.45 22.19
N ILE A 88 -5.86 -12.13 23.48
CA ILE A 88 -5.29 -10.88 24.01
C ILE A 88 -3.79 -10.73 23.66
N THR A 89 -3.06 -11.84 23.64
CA THR A 89 -1.65 -11.87 23.27
C THR A 89 -1.38 -11.41 21.84
N GLU A 90 -2.37 -11.52 20.94
CA GLU A 90 -2.23 -11.11 19.55
C GLU A 90 -2.10 -9.59 19.40
N PHE A 91 -2.57 -8.81 20.39
CA PHE A 91 -2.39 -7.35 20.40
C PHE A 91 -1.00 -6.90 20.89
N GLY A 92 -0.12 -7.86 21.25
CA GLY A 92 1.18 -7.56 21.84
C GLY A 92 1.07 -6.99 23.26
N LEU A 93 -0.05 -7.24 23.93
CA LEU A 93 -0.27 -6.82 25.33
C LEU A 93 0.18 -7.92 26.30
N THR A 94 0.79 -7.48 27.39
CA THR A 94 1.10 -8.38 28.51
C THR A 94 -0.14 -8.55 29.39
N PRO A 95 -0.25 -9.64 30.17
CA PRO A 95 -1.38 -9.85 31.09
C PRO A 95 -1.63 -8.67 32.03
N ARG A 96 -0.58 -7.97 32.45
CA ARG A 96 -0.69 -6.78 33.33
C ARG A 96 -1.39 -5.59 32.63
N ASN A 97 -1.42 -5.54 31.31
CA ASN A 97 -2.01 -4.45 30.53
C ASN A 97 -3.39 -4.78 29.96
N CYS A 98 -3.96 -5.97 30.30
CA CYS A 98 -5.28 -6.37 29.78
C CYS A 98 -6.40 -5.41 30.22
N GLY A 99 -6.32 -4.82 31.41
CA GLY A 99 -7.32 -3.82 31.86
C GLY A 99 -7.39 -2.60 30.96
N ARG A 100 -6.26 -2.21 30.36
CA ARG A 100 -6.23 -1.09 29.40
C ARG A 100 -6.83 -1.46 28.03
N LEU A 101 -6.85 -2.75 27.67
CA LEU A 101 -7.45 -3.17 26.40
C LEU A 101 -8.92 -2.77 26.32
N ARG A 102 -9.67 -2.92 27.41
CA ARG A 102 -11.07 -2.52 27.50
C ARG A 102 -11.24 -1.04 27.15
N GLN A 103 -10.47 -0.18 27.79
CA GLN A 103 -10.49 1.25 27.50
C GLN A 103 -10.17 1.55 26.01
N TYR A 104 -9.20 0.85 25.41
CA TYR A 104 -8.86 1.06 24.01
C TYR A 104 -9.94 0.56 23.03
N LEU A 105 -10.67 -0.49 23.41
CA LEU A 105 -11.82 -0.95 22.63
C LEU A 105 -12.99 0.04 22.74
N GLU A 106 -13.25 0.57 23.94
CA GLU A 106 -14.24 1.65 24.13
C GLU A 106 -13.91 2.89 23.29
N GLU A 107 -12.65 3.33 23.31
CA GLU A 107 -12.20 4.43 22.45
C GLU A 107 -12.46 4.15 20.96
N LEU A 108 -12.37 2.89 20.50
CA LEU A 108 -12.58 2.53 19.10
C LEU A 108 -14.07 2.47 18.70
N ILE A 109 -15.00 2.35 19.65
CA ILE A 109 -16.44 2.41 19.39
C ILE A 109 -16.84 3.85 19.00
N ASP A 110 -16.32 4.84 19.70
CA ASP A 110 -16.73 6.24 19.54
C ASP A 110 -15.80 7.07 18.65
N MET A 111 -14.63 6.52 18.27
CA MET A 111 -13.63 7.26 17.51
C MET A 111 -14.05 7.44 16.05
N PRO A 112 -14.28 8.68 15.59
CA PRO A 112 -14.59 8.90 14.19
C PRO A 112 -13.37 8.59 13.31
N VAL A 113 -13.60 7.80 12.29
CA VAL A 113 -12.60 7.47 11.26
C VAL A 113 -13.18 7.69 9.88
N VAL A 114 -12.35 8.12 8.95
CA VAL A 114 -12.71 8.33 7.56
C VAL A 114 -11.81 7.47 6.69
N PHE A 115 -12.40 6.69 5.79
CA PHE A 115 -11.71 6.04 4.70
C PHE A 115 -11.93 6.90 3.44
N PRO A 116 -10.95 7.70 3.03
CA PRO A 116 -11.06 8.42 1.77
C PRO A 116 -11.14 7.41 0.61
N GLY A 117 -11.99 7.70 -0.36
CA GLY A 117 -12.09 6.91 -1.57
C GLY A 117 -10.77 6.98 -2.34
N TYR A 118 -10.27 5.82 -2.76
CA TYR A 118 -9.04 5.69 -3.52
C TYR A 118 -9.36 5.16 -4.93
N ARG A 119 -8.99 5.89 -5.97
CA ARG A 119 -8.99 5.40 -7.34
C ARG A 119 -7.56 5.10 -7.82
N LYS A 120 -7.46 4.26 -8.84
CA LYS A 120 -6.25 3.69 -9.45
C LYS A 120 -5.13 4.69 -9.78
N GLU A 121 -5.44 5.98 -9.88
CA GLU A 121 -4.53 7.06 -10.28
C GLU A 121 -4.00 7.90 -9.12
N GLY A 122 -4.23 7.47 -7.88
CA GLY A 122 -3.76 8.20 -6.70
C GLY A 122 -4.60 9.43 -6.34
N MET A 123 -5.67 9.73 -7.09
CA MET A 123 -6.61 10.78 -6.75
C MET A 123 -7.61 10.31 -5.70
N ILE A 124 -7.84 11.13 -4.70
CA ILE A 124 -8.89 10.94 -3.70
C ILE A 124 -10.18 11.52 -4.29
N PHE A 125 -11.21 10.67 -4.45
CA PHE A 125 -12.53 11.12 -4.90
C PHE A 125 -13.42 11.32 -3.69
N PRO A 126 -13.92 12.55 -3.45
CA PRO A 126 -14.77 12.86 -2.30
C PRO A 126 -16.04 12.01 -2.23
N GLU A 127 -16.60 11.62 -3.37
CA GLU A 127 -17.81 10.79 -3.49
C GLU A 127 -17.61 9.35 -3.00
N LEU A 128 -16.38 8.88 -2.83
CA LEU A 128 -16.04 7.56 -2.32
C LEU A 128 -15.60 7.59 -0.84
N VAL A 129 -15.73 8.73 -0.19
CA VAL A 129 -15.40 8.88 1.24
C VAL A 129 -16.44 8.17 2.09
N HIS A 130 -15.98 7.26 2.95
CA HIS A 130 -16.81 6.58 3.94
C HIS A 130 -16.38 7.00 5.34
N SER A 131 -17.31 7.62 6.09
CA SER A 131 -17.10 7.99 7.47
C SER A 131 -17.75 6.96 8.39
N PHE A 132 -17.05 6.58 9.43
CA PHE A 132 -17.50 5.65 10.45
C PHE A 132 -17.46 6.34 11.82
N THR A 133 -18.47 6.08 12.67
CA THR A 133 -18.48 6.55 14.04
C THR A 133 -17.41 5.86 14.86
N GLY A 134 -17.13 4.58 14.56
CA GLY A 134 -16.07 3.80 15.18
C GLY A 134 -15.61 2.65 14.29
N LEU A 135 -14.46 2.06 14.64
CA LEU A 135 -13.91 0.87 13.95
C LEU A 135 -14.55 -0.44 14.44
N ILE A 136 -15.19 -0.44 15.60
CA ILE A 136 -15.91 -1.57 16.15
C ILE A 136 -17.28 -1.11 16.62
N THR A 137 -18.26 -2.00 16.63
CA THR A 137 -19.60 -1.70 17.13
C THR A 137 -19.77 -2.10 18.58
N ASP A 138 -19.13 -3.19 18.97
CA ASP A 138 -19.24 -3.77 20.31
C ASP A 138 -18.10 -4.74 20.58
N TYR A 139 -17.90 -5.11 21.82
CA TYR A 139 -16.96 -6.16 22.22
C TYR A 139 -17.48 -6.91 23.45
N ASP A 140 -17.22 -8.22 23.50
CA ASP A 140 -17.42 -9.04 24.70
C ASP A 140 -16.05 -9.49 25.25
N PHE A 141 -15.75 -9.01 26.45
CA PHE A 141 -14.51 -9.30 27.14
C PHE A 141 -14.78 -9.75 28.57
N PRO A 142 -15.07 -11.05 28.77
CA PRO A 142 -15.35 -11.58 30.10
C PRO A 142 -14.16 -11.40 31.06
N VAL A 143 -14.47 -11.24 32.33
CA VAL A 143 -13.44 -11.15 33.38
C VAL A 143 -12.62 -12.43 33.40
N TYR A 144 -11.29 -12.29 33.44
CA TYR A 144 -10.32 -13.40 33.37
C TYR A 144 -10.25 -14.14 32.03
N SER A 145 -10.96 -13.69 31.00
CA SER A 145 -10.82 -14.29 29.67
C SER A 145 -9.43 -14.02 29.07
N ARG A 146 -8.94 -14.98 28.29
CA ARG A 146 -7.75 -14.81 27.45
C ARG A 146 -8.08 -14.40 26.02
N THR A 147 -9.37 -14.30 25.72
CA THR A 147 -9.89 -13.92 24.42
C THR A 147 -10.89 -12.78 24.58
N VAL A 148 -11.04 -12.01 23.53
CA VAL A 148 -12.06 -10.98 23.39
C VAL A 148 -12.78 -11.20 22.06
N ASP A 149 -14.10 -11.08 22.10
CA ASP A 149 -14.93 -11.10 20.90
C ASP A 149 -15.21 -9.65 20.50
N ILE A 150 -14.82 -9.28 19.27
CA ILE A 150 -14.92 -7.92 18.74
C ILE A 150 -15.89 -7.93 17.57
N SER A 151 -16.94 -7.12 17.66
CA SER A 151 -17.95 -6.97 16.62
C SER A 151 -17.60 -5.81 15.69
N LEU A 152 -17.52 -6.10 14.38
CA LEU A 152 -17.23 -5.12 13.34
C LEU A 152 -18.50 -4.76 12.57
N PRO A 153 -18.72 -3.47 12.25
CA PRO A 153 -19.82 -3.10 11.37
C PRO A 153 -19.62 -3.73 9.97
N GLU A 154 -20.70 -4.20 9.37
CA GLU A 154 -20.68 -4.83 8.03
C GLU A 154 -20.04 -3.91 6.99
N THR A 155 -20.37 -2.64 7.04
CA THR A 155 -19.81 -1.62 6.14
C THR A 155 -18.29 -1.52 6.24
N LEU A 156 -17.72 -1.62 7.45
CA LEU A 156 -16.27 -1.66 7.63
C LEU A 156 -15.66 -2.94 7.09
N VAL A 157 -16.27 -4.10 7.36
CA VAL A 157 -15.80 -5.40 6.82
C VAL A 157 -15.81 -5.35 5.30
N HIS A 158 -16.88 -4.84 4.68
CA HIS A 158 -16.94 -4.63 3.24
C HIS A 158 -15.79 -3.75 2.76
N ARG A 159 -15.51 -2.64 3.45
CA ARG A 159 -14.42 -1.71 3.11
C ARG A 159 -13.04 -2.36 3.23
N LEU A 160 -12.80 -3.13 4.30
CA LEU A 160 -11.54 -3.87 4.49
C LEU A 160 -11.32 -5.01 3.48
N LEU A 161 -12.39 -5.43 2.78
CA LEU A 161 -12.35 -6.46 1.74
C LEU A 161 -12.50 -5.88 0.31
N LEU A 162 -12.48 -4.56 0.15
CA LEU A 162 -12.68 -3.90 -1.15
C LEU A 162 -11.38 -3.91 -1.98
N THR A 163 -11.08 -5.04 -2.60
CA THR A 163 -9.87 -5.25 -3.41
C THR A 163 -9.86 -4.48 -4.74
N GLU A 164 -10.97 -3.86 -5.12
CA GLU A 164 -11.16 -3.03 -6.31
C GLU A 164 -10.20 -1.83 -6.33
N GLU A 165 -9.93 -1.27 -5.18
CA GLU A 165 -9.01 -0.15 -4.99
C GLU A 165 -7.54 -0.55 -4.96
N GLY A 166 -7.25 -1.82 -5.19
CA GLY A 166 -5.93 -2.38 -5.06
C GLY A 166 -5.62 -2.84 -3.63
N PHE A 167 -4.54 -3.58 -3.51
CA PHE A 167 -4.06 -4.09 -2.22
C PHE A 167 -2.54 -4.09 -2.18
N SER A 168 -2.00 -4.06 -0.98
CA SER A 168 -0.58 -4.18 -0.68
C SER A 168 -0.32 -5.37 0.23
N THR A 169 0.93 -5.76 0.33
CA THR A 169 1.40 -6.79 1.26
C THR A 169 2.49 -6.26 2.16
N TYR A 170 2.46 -6.63 3.43
CA TYR A 170 3.51 -6.30 4.39
C TYR A 170 3.64 -7.39 5.45
N SER A 171 4.79 -7.42 6.13
CA SER A 171 5.02 -8.35 7.24
C SER A 171 4.27 -7.88 8.49
N ARG A 172 3.45 -8.77 9.08
CA ARG A 172 2.75 -8.51 10.34
C ARG A 172 3.73 -8.23 11.48
N SER A 173 4.74 -9.09 11.64
CA SER A 173 5.76 -8.94 12.68
C SER A 173 6.53 -7.63 12.55
N ALA A 174 6.86 -7.22 11.32
CA ALA A 174 7.46 -5.93 11.03
C ALA A 174 6.57 -4.79 11.50
N ALA A 175 5.31 -4.74 11.09
CA ALA A 175 4.37 -3.69 11.48
C ALA A 175 4.17 -3.61 13.01
N PHE A 176 4.13 -4.78 13.69
CA PHE A 176 4.03 -4.85 15.15
C PHE A 176 5.27 -4.37 15.89
N SER A 177 6.47 -4.54 15.32
CA SER A 177 7.73 -4.11 15.93
C SER A 177 7.92 -2.60 15.91
N ILE A 178 7.17 -1.88 15.09
CA ILE A 178 7.19 -0.41 15.05
C ILE A 178 6.56 0.15 16.34
N THR A 179 7.28 1.07 16.99
CA THR A 179 6.86 1.66 18.26
C THR A 179 6.24 3.05 18.13
N ASN A 180 6.32 3.66 16.95
CA ASN A 180 5.77 4.97 16.67
C ASN A 180 4.54 4.88 15.76
N LYS A 181 3.41 5.46 16.17
CA LYS A 181 2.15 5.43 15.40
C LYS A 181 2.29 6.04 14.00
N TYR A 182 3.10 7.09 13.86
CA TYR A 182 3.31 7.75 12.57
C TYR A 182 4.16 6.87 11.64
N THR A 183 5.17 6.20 12.17
CA THR A 183 5.99 5.26 11.41
C THR A 183 5.15 4.08 10.88
N VAL A 184 4.20 3.51 11.67
CA VAL A 184 3.27 2.47 11.19
C VAL A 184 2.46 2.98 10.01
N ARG A 185 1.92 4.19 10.09
CA ARG A 185 1.09 4.76 9.02
C ARG A 185 1.89 5.05 7.76
N ILE A 186 3.10 5.59 7.90
CA ILE A 186 4.02 5.78 6.77
C ILE A 186 4.42 4.43 6.17
N TYR A 187 4.68 3.41 7.00
CA TYR A 187 4.98 2.06 6.54
C TYR A 187 3.85 1.49 5.67
N TRP A 188 2.58 1.65 6.05
CA TRP A 188 1.44 1.25 5.22
C TRP A 188 1.37 2.04 3.91
N LEU A 189 1.63 3.35 3.95
CA LEU A 189 1.66 4.17 2.74
C LEU A 189 2.75 3.69 1.76
N ILE A 190 3.99 3.50 2.22
CA ILE A 190 5.06 3.03 1.33
C ILE A 190 4.82 1.60 0.82
N CYS A 191 4.19 0.73 1.62
CA CYS A 191 3.78 -0.60 1.16
C CYS A 191 2.73 -0.52 0.05
N SER A 192 1.76 0.41 0.14
CA SER A 192 0.72 0.58 -0.87
C SER A 192 1.25 1.13 -2.21
N TRP A 193 2.36 1.87 -2.18
CA TRP A 193 3.01 2.43 -3.36
C TRP A 193 4.28 1.68 -3.81
N ARG A 194 4.58 0.54 -3.17
CA ARG A 194 5.79 -0.25 -3.47
C ARG A 194 5.93 -0.58 -4.95
N SER A 195 4.83 -0.96 -5.61
CA SER A 195 4.83 -1.31 -7.04
C SER A 195 5.07 -0.12 -7.97
N LYS A 196 4.89 1.11 -7.48
CA LYS A 196 5.11 2.36 -8.22
C LYS A 196 6.48 2.99 -7.90
N GLY A 197 7.25 2.44 -6.95
CA GLY A 197 8.57 2.92 -6.55
C GLY A 197 8.57 4.25 -5.79
N GLY A 198 7.43 4.92 -5.67
CA GLY A 198 7.30 6.18 -4.96
C GLY A 198 5.97 6.87 -5.20
N PHE A 199 5.76 7.97 -4.53
CA PHE A 199 4.56 8.81 -4.67
C PHE A 199 4.81 10.24 -4.22
N VAL A 200 3.92 11.12 -4.63
CA VAL A 200 3.89 12.52 -4.20
C VAL A 200 2.61 12.75 -3.41
N ILE A 201 2.71 13.44 -2.30
CA ILE A 201 1.57 13.78 -1.47
C ILE A 201 1.68 15.25 -1.02
N SER A 202 0.56 15.98 -1.09
CA SER A 202 0.52 17.33 -0.55
C SER A 202 0.68 17.32 0.97
N LEU A 203 1.31 18.34 1.53
CA LEU A 203 1.50 18.46 2.97
C LEU A 203 0.16 18.46 3.72
N SER A 204 -0.89 19.06 3.14
CA SER A 204 -2.22 19.07 3.72
C SER A 204 -2.84 17.67 3.82
N ASN A 205 -2.75 16.86 2.76
CA ASN A 205 -3.22 15.47 2.77
C ASN A 205 -2.39 14.60 3.72
N PHE A 206 -1.07 14.81 3.77
CA PHE A 206 -0.21 14.09 4.70
C PHE A 206 -0.59 14.39 6.16
N ARG A 207 -0.92 15.65 6.49
CA ARG A 207 -1.43 16.04 7.82
C ARG A 207 -2.76 15.36 8.14
N LYS A 208 -3.69 15.32 7.21
CA LYS A 208 -5.00 14.65 7.37
C LYS A 208 -4.83 13.16 7.64
N ILE A 209 -4.08 12.47 6.78
CA ILE A 209 -3.82 11.04 6.92
C ILE A 209 -3.19 10.72 8.27
N LEU A 210 -2.20 11.48 8.73
CA LEU A 210 -1.56 11.23 10.02
C LEU A 210 -2.32 11.82 11.22
N ALA A 211 -3.43 12.52 10.98
CA ALA A 211 -4.21 13.25 12.00
C ALA A 211 -3.31 14.14 12.87
N LEU A 212 -2.52 14.99 12.21
CA LEU A 212 -1.57 15.88 12.89
C LEU A 212 -2.29 17.08 13.52
N GLY A 213 -2.11 17.28 14.81
CA GLY A 213 -2.63 18.46 15.52
C GLY A 213 -1.74 19.70 15.37
N ARG A 214 -2.13 20.80 16.04
CA ARG A 214 -1.48 22.13 15.98
C ARG A 214 0.04 22.13 16.25
N GLY A 215 0.56 21.15 17.00
CA GLY A 215 2.00 21.00 17.23
C GLY A 215 2.84 20.72 15.99
N TYR A 216 2.19 20.41 14.86
CA TYR A 216 2.79 20.08 13.56
C TYR A 216 2.44 21.10 12.46
N ASP A 217 2.04 22.31 12.81
CA ASP A 217 1.73 23.38 11.85
C ASP A 217 3.00 23.83 11.09
N ARG A 218 4.16 23.78 11.75
CA ARG A 218 5.44 24.04 11.09
C ARG A 218 5.97 22.76 10.43
N TYR A 219 6.37 22.88 9.17
CA TYR A 219 6.93 21.76 8.40
C TYR A 219 8.17 21.14 9.08
N GLU A 220 9.01 21.96 9.68
CA GLU A 220 10.21 21.52 10.42
C GLU A 220 9.87 20.50 11.51
N ASN A 221 8.75 20.69 12.21
CA ASN A 221 8.27 19.76 13.22
C ASN A 221 7.86 18.40 12.60
N ILE A 222 7.27 18.41 11.42
CA ILE A 222 6.93 17.18 10.70
C ILE A 222 8.21 16.46 10.27
N THR A 223 9.18 17.19 9.73
CA THR A 223 10.46 16.61 9.33
C THR A 223 11.23 16.02 10.51
N CYS A 224 11.43 16.80 11.58
CA CYS A 224 12.25 16.37 12.70
C CYS A 224 11.60 15.31 13.58
N LYS A 225 10.26 15.33 13.74
CA LYS A 225 9.55 14.45 14.68
C LYS A 225 8.86 13.26 14.02
N ILE A 226 8.68 13.30 12.69
CA ILE A 226 7.93 12.25 11.97
C ILE A 226 8.77 11.68 10.82
N LEU A 227 9.11 12.48 9.80
CA LEU A 227 9.72 11.95 8.57
C LEU A 227 11.10 11.37 8.80
N ARG A 228 12.00 12.13 9.44
CA ARG A 228 13.37 11.67 9.72
C ARG A 228 13.40 10.46 10.64
N PRO A 229 12.74 10.46 11.82
CA PRO A 229 12.73 9.28 12.69
C PRO A 229 12.09 8.05 12.02
N ALA A 230 11.06 8.24 11.17
CA ALA A 230 10.44 7.13 10.45
C ALA A 230 11.38 6.57 9.37
N ALA A 231 12.08 7.42 8.62
CA ALA A 231 13.06 6.98 7.62
C ALA A 231 14.19 6.18 8.27
N GLU A 232 14.80 6.71 9.33
CA GLU A 232 15.88 6.05 10.10
C GLU A 232 15.43 4.73 10.73
N ASP A 233 14.22 4.66 11.31
CA ASP A 233 13.69 3.43 11.93
C ASP A 233 13.42 2.35 10.87
N LEU A 234 12.88 2.72 9.71
CA LEU A 234 12.56 1.77 8.66
C LEU A 234 13.79 1.28 7.92
N GLU A 235 14.73 2.15 7.54
CA GLU A 235 15.95 1.78 6.82
C GLU A 235 16.82 0.77 7.57
N GLY A 236 16.99 0.95 8.86
CA GLY A 236 17.86 0.07 9.67
C GLY A 236 17.26 -1.29 10.02
N ARG A 237 15.95 -1.52 9.80
CA ARG A 237 15.22 -2.63 10.42
C ARG A 237 14.29 -3.40 9.48
N PHE A 238 13.85 -2.78 8.37
CA PHE A 238 12.78 -3.33 7.54
C PHE A 238 13.23 -3.56 6.10
N PRO A 239 12.61 -4.52 5.39
CA PRO A 239 12.94 -4.79 3.99
C PRO A 239 12.39 -3.71 3.03
N ILE A 240 11.65 -2.74 3.53
CA ILE A 240 11.13 -1.59 2.78
C ILE A 240 11.28 -0.33 3.61
N TRP A 241 11.85 0.70 3.02
CA TRP A 241 12.04 2.03 3.62
C TRP A 241 11.86 3.10 2.56
N PHE A 242 12.11 4.36 2.89
CA PHE A 242 11.94 5.46 1.95
C PHE A 242 12.99 6.55 2.14
N LEU A 243 13.27 7.21 1.05
CA LEU A 243 13.92 8.53 1.02
C LEU A 243 12.84 9.57 0.69
N TYR A 244 13.05 10.82 1.11
CA TYR A 244 12.08 11.86 0.83
C TYR A 244 12.73 13.19 0.52
N LYS A 245 12.06 13.99 -0.31
CA LYS A 245 12.35 15.42 -0.51
C LYS A 245 11.05 16.21 -0.54
N THR A 246 11.16 17.52 -0.47
CA THR A 246 10.00 18.39 -0.59
C THR A 246 10.23 19.46 -1.63
N TYR A 247 9.15 19.91 -2.24
CA TYR A 247 9.15 21.06 -3.14
C TYR A 247 7.90 21.91 -2.90
N GLY A 248 7.95 23.17 -3.34
CA GLY A 248 6.91 24.15 -3.05
C GLY A 248 7.05 24.76 -1.66
N SER A 249 6.19 25.68 -1.32
CA SER A 249 6.19 26.43 -0.06
C SER A 249 4.79 26.55 0.52
N GLY A 250 4.69 26.81 1.82
CA GLY A 250 3.42 27.00 2.50
C GLY A 250 2.48 25.79 2.37
N GLU A 251 1.23 26.03 2.01
CA GLU A 251 0.20 25.00 1.85
C GLU A 251 0.33 24.20 0.55
N GLU A 252 0.98 24.75 -0.46
CA GLU A 252 1.27 24.07 -1.74
C GLU A 252 2.47 23.13 -1.67
N ARG A 253 3.09 23.00 -0.49
CA ARG A 253 4.22 22.10 -0.30
C ARG A 253 3.81 20.65 -0.51
N ASN A 254 4.63 19.95 -1.30
CA ASN A 254 4.49 18.54 -1.58
C ASN A 254 5.68 17.76 -1.02
N ILE A 255 5.42 16.54 -0.56
CA ILE A 255 6.43 15.59 -0.11
C ILE A 255 6.52 14.49 -1.16
N VAL A 256 7.72 14.27 -1.68
CA VAL A 256 8.03 13.16 -2.60
C VAL A 256 8.65 12.04 -1.80
N PHE A 257 8.07 10.86 -1.88
CA PHE A 257 8.61 9.63 -1.29
C PHE A 257 9.22 8.77 -2.39
N LYS A 258 10.48 8.39 -2.25
CA LYS A 258 11.14 7.37 -3.06
C LYS A 258 11.24 6.10 -2.23
N ILE A 259 10.64 5.02 -2.68
CA ILE A 259 10.55 3.75 -1.94
C ILE A 259 11.75 2.88 -2.30
N ARG A 260 12.39 2.33 -1.29
CA ARG A 260 13.53 1.44 -1.35
C ARG A 260 13.17 0.08 -0.77
N THR A 261 13.75 -0.98 -1.32
CA THR A 261 13.54 -2.35 -0.83
C THR A 261 14.87 -3.08 -0.73
N ALA A 262 15.08 -3.79 0.39
CA ALA A 262 16.20 -4.71 0.53
C ALA A 262 15.89 -6.00 -0.23
N VAL A 263 16.77 -6.37 -1.15
CA VAL A 263 16.62 -7.57 -1.98
C VAL A 263 17.97 -8.24 -2.15
N SER A 264 18.00 -9.57 -2.10
CA SER A 264 19.23 -10.30 -2.38
C SER A 264 19.61 -10.23 -3.87
N PRO A 265 20.92 -10.35 -4.23
CA PRO A 265 21.35 -10.34 -5.62
C PRO A 265 20.65 -11.40 -6.49
N GLU A 266 20.36 -12.56 -5.91
CA GLU A 266 19.63 -13.63 -6.61
C GLU A 266 18.17 -13.27 -6.89
N GLN A 267 17.52 -12.64 -5.92
CA GLN A 267 16.16 -12.13 -6.09
C GLN A 267 16.13 -10.98 -7.09
N MET A 268 17.13 -10.09 -7.07
CA MET A 268 17.28 -9.02 -8.06
C MET A 268 17.33 -9.60 -9.48
N LYS A 269 18.18 -10.62 -9.69
CA LYS A 269 18.32 -11.27 -11.00
C LYS A 269 17.02 -11.94 -11.46
N LYS A 270 16.34 -12.67 -10.55
CA LYS A 270 15.04 -13.32 -10.85
C LYS A 270 13.95 -12.30 -11.17
N GLU A 271 13.88 -11.21 -10.42
CA GLU A 271 12.89 -10.16 -10.63
C GLU A 271 13.17 -9.39 -11.93
N SER A 272 14.43 -9.07 -12.21
CA SER A 272 14.83 -8.45 -13.48
C SER A 272 14.43 -9.32 -14.67
N GLN A 273 14.71 -10.63 -14.62
CA GLN A 273 14.33 -11.55 -15.68
C GLN A 273 12.80 -11.62 -15.82
N TYR A 274 12.07 -11.73 -14.73
CA TYR A 274 10.60 -11.73 -14.75
C TYR A 274 10.03 -10.46 -15.40
N VAL A 275 10.53 -9.28 -14.99
CA VAL A 275 10.06 -8.00 -15.54
C VAL A 275 10.38 -7.91 -17.02
N TRP A 276 11.59 -8.36 -17.43
CA TRP A 276 11.97 -8.44 -18.82
C TRP A 276 10.98 -9.29 -19.63
N ASP A 277 10.72 -10.52 -19.19
CA ASP A 277 9.84 -11.46 -19.90
C ASP A 277 8.43 -10.91 -20.05
N VAL A 278 7.88 -10.32 -18.97
CA VAL A 278 6.54 -9.73 -19.00
C VAL A 278 6.49 -8.52 -19.94
N CYS A 279 7.48 -7.62 -19.89
CA CYS A 279 7.55 -6.47 -20.78
C CYS A 279 7.69 -6.90 -22.24
N PHE A 280 8.51 -7.92 -22.51
CA PHE A 280 8.67 -8.51 -23.83
C PHE A 280 7.33 -9.00 -24.40
N HIS A 281 6.59 -9.80 -23.64
CA HIS A 281 5.30 -10.32 -24.08
C HIS A 281 4.26 -9.21 -24.25
N LEU A 282 4.22 -8.22 -23.35
CA LEU A 282 3.30 -7.09 -23.46
C LEU A 282 3.56 -6.27 -24.73
N LEU A 283 4.81 -5.91 -24.99
CA LEU A 283 5.18 -5.14 -26.19
C LEU A 283 4.94 -5.92 -27.47
N HIS A 284 5.28 -7.21 -27.47
CA HIS A 284 5.00 -8.10 -28.61
C HIS A 284 3.48 -8.19 -28.90
N SER A 285 2.65 -8.21 -27.85
CA SER A 285 1.16 -8.29 -28.01
C SER A 285 0.55 -7.08 -28.72
N VAL A 286 1.26 -5.95 -28.74
CA VAL A 286 0.85 -4.74 -29.49
C VAL A 286 1.64 -4.55 -30.79
N GLY A 287 2.42 -5.56 -31.22
CA GLY A 287 3.21 -5.53 -32.45
C GLY A 287 4.40 -4.59 -32.40
N ALA A 288 4.94 -4.34 -31.20
CA ALA A 288 6.15 -3.56 -31.04
C ALA A 288 7.42 -4.38 -31.32
N ASN A 289 8.45 -3.73 -31.84
CA ASN A 289 9.76 -4.36 -32.00
C ASN A 289 10.45 -4.48 -30.64
N THR A 290 10.84 -5.68 -30.28
CA THR A 290 11.45 -6.03 -29.00
C THR A 290 12.87 -5.47 -28.80
N THR A 291 13.54 -5.03 -29.87
CA THR A 291 14.85 -4.34 -29.78
C THR A 291 14.75 -3.04 -28.97
N ILE A 292 13.58 -2.37 -29.00
CA ILE A 292 13.34 -1.17 -28.19
C ILE A 292 13.44 -1.49 -26.72
N LEU A 293 12.96 -2.66 -26.30
CA LEU A 293 13.02 -3.09 -24.91
C LEU A 293 14.47 -3.27 -24.44
N SER A 294 15.34 -3.88 -25.26
CA SER A 294 16.78 -4.03 -24.94
C SER A 294 17.44 -2.71 -24.64
N ASP A 295 17.24 -1.72 -25.54
CA ASP A 295 17.88 -0.41 -25.44
C ASP A 295 17.45 0.36 -24.19
N ILE A 296 16.18 0.23 -23.81
CA ILE A 296 15.61 0.97 -22.67
C ILE A 296 15.86 0.22 -21.37
N PHE A 297 15.66 -1.10 -21.36
CA PHE A 297 15.80 -1.92 -20.15
C PHE A 297 17.22 -1.91 -19.57
N SER A 298 18.24 -1.79 -20.43
CA SER A 298 19.64 -1.65 -19.99
C SER A 298 19.91 -0.40 -19.14
N LYS A 299 19.01 0.59 -19.21
CA LYS A 299 19.08 1.86 -18.47
C LYS A 299 18.20 1.88 -17.22
N VAL A 300 17.44 0.80 -16.97
CA VAL A 300 16.52 0.70 -15.82
C VAL A 300 17.27 0.13 -14.64
N ASP A 301 17.41 0.89 -13.59
CA ASP A 301 17.94 0.41 -12.33
C ASP A 301 16.98 -0.60 -11.69
N TYR A 302 17.51 -1.52 -10.89
CA TYR A 302 16.69 -2.54 -10.22
C TYR A 302 15.47 -1.95 -9.49
N GLU A 303 15.65 -0.83 -8.85
CA GLU A 303 14.61 -0.14 -8.08
C GLU A 303 13.49 0.43 -8.95
N ASP A 304 13.79 0.69 -10.21
CA ASP A 304 12.87 1.26 -11.18
C ASP A 304 12.16 0.18 -12.03
N LEU A 305 12.50 -1.10 -11.84
CA LEU A 305 11.93 -2.22 -12.62
C LEU A 305 10.40 -2.30 -12.49
N ARG A 306 9.86 -2.16 -11.28
CA ARG A 306 8.41 -2.24 -11.07
C ARG A 306 7.65 -1.02 -11.59
N PRO A 307 8.11 0.21 -11.34
CA PRO A 307 7.59 1.41 -12.02
C PRO A 307 7.64 1.30 -13.54
N PHE A 308 8.74 0.80 -14.08
CA PHE A 308 8.91 0.56 -15.51
C PHE A 308 7.88 -0.44 -16.04
N LEU A 309 7.73 -1.60 -15.40
CA LEU A 309 6.71 -2.59 -15.75
C LEU A 309 5.30 -1.99 -15.74
N SER A 310 4.97 -1.22 -14.69
CA SER A 310 3.66 -0.54 -14.62
C SER A 310 3.45 0.39 -15.79
N LYS A 311 4.47 1.16 -16.18
CA LYS A 311 4.39 2.07 -17.34
C LYS A 311 4.20 1.32 -18.65
N VAL A 312 4.92 0.20 -18.84
CA VAL A 312 4.75 -0.66 -20.03
C VAL A 312 3.33 -1.25 -20.09
N MET A 313 2.78 -1.68 -18.96
CA MET A 313 1.39 -2.15 -18.88
C MET A 313 0.39 -1.06 -19.27
N ASP A 314 0.53 0.14 -18.72
CA ASP A 314 -0.35 1.28 -19.03
C ASP A 314 -0.29 1.63 -20.52
N LEU A 315 0.91 1.69 -21.11
CA LEU A 315 1.11 1.97 -22.55
C LEU A 315 0.49 0.90 -23.45
N THR A 316 0.68 -0.37 -23.11
CA THR A 316 0.12 -1.48 -23.93
C THR A 316 -1.40 -1.55 -23.84
N THR A 317 -1.97 -1.23 -22.67
CA THR A 317 -3.41 -1.11 -22.49
C THR A 317 -3.96 0.04 -23.34
N TYR A 318 -3.35 1.21 -23.26
CA TYR A 318 -3.75 2.38 -24.07
C TYR A 318 -3.71 2.08 -25.58
N ILE A 319 -2.63 1.44 -26.06
CA ILE A 319 -2.52 1.08 -27.49
C ILE A 319 -3.62 0.11 -27.92
N LYS A 320 -3.97 -0.87 -27.06
CA LYS A 320 -5.06 -1.80 -27.34
C LYS A 320 -6.41 -1.10 -27.41
N GLU A 321 -6.69 -0.24 -26.46
CA GLU A 321 -7.92 0.58 -26.42
C GLU A 321 -8.02 1.49 -27.63
N ALA A 322 -6.96 2.24 -27.97
CA ALA A 322 -6.92 3.10 -29.14
C ALA A 322 -7.17 2.33 -30.47
N ARG A 323 -6.71 1.08 -30.58
CA ARG A 323 -6.97 0.22 -31.73
C ARG A 323 -8.41 -0.31 -31.79
N LEU A 324 -9.02 -0.54 -30.62
CA LEU A 324 -10.45 -0.94 -30.55
C LEU A 324 -11.35 0.24 -30.94
N ASP A 325 -11.07 1.42 -30.42
CA ASP A 325 -11.80 2.64 -30.76
C ASP A 325 -11.72 2.95 -32.26
N ALA A 326 -10.53 2.82 -32.85
CA ALA A 326 -10.32 3.03 -34.29
C ALA A 326 -11.09 2.02 -35.18
N ARG A 327 -11.47 0.85 -34.65
CA ARG A 327 -12.30 -0.16 -35.37
C ARG A 327 -13.80 0.15 -35.27
N HIS A 328 -14.22 0.89 -34.25
CA HIS A 328 -15.63 1.17 -33.98
C HIS A 328 -16.07 2.57 -34.39
N LEU A 329 -15.15 3.50 -34.63
CA LEU A 329 -15.42 4.88 -35.01
C LEU A 329 -15.18 5.07 -36.50
N THR A 330 -16.25 5.21 -37.28
CA THR A 330 -16.25 5.62 -38.69
C THR A 330 -16.02 7.14 -38.89
N ASP A 331 -15.64 7.86 -37.85
CA ASP A 331 -15.48 9.31 -37.88
C ASP A 331 -14.01 9.71 -38.10
N PRO A 332 -13.66 10.33 -39.25
CA PRO A 332 -12.28 10.65 -39.62
C PRO A 332 -11.61 11.77 -38.81
N GLY A 333 -12.31 12.34 -37.81
CA GLY A 333 -11.83 13.48 -37.02
C GLY A 333 -11.22 13.17 -35.66
N HIS A 334 -11.09 11.92 -35.24
CA HIS A 334 -10.50 11.61 -33.91
C HIS A 334 -9.01 11.31 -33.98
N ASP A 335 -8.21 12.24 -33.43
CA ASP A 335 -6.74 12.30 -33.37
C ASP A 335 -6.02 11.13 -32.62
N LYS A 336 -6.65 9.97 -32.44
CA LYS A 336 -6.06 8.85 -31.69
C LYS A 336 -5.43 7.74 -32.54
N HIS A 337 -5.17 7.99 -33.83
CA HIS A 337 -4.55 6.99 -34.70
C HIS A 337 -3.03 6.88 -34.44
N ILE A 338 -2.60 5.85 -33.71
CA ILE A 338 -1.17 5.54 -33.57
C ILE A 338 -0.68 4.88 -34.87
N SER A 339 -0.14 5.67 -35.77
CA SER A 339 0.39 5.20 -37.07
C SER A 339 1.68 4.38 -36.91
N ASN A 340 2.52 4.70 -35.94
CA ASN A 340 3.76 4.01 -35.65
C ASN A 340 3.91 3.67 -34.18
N VAL A 341 3.55 2.44 -33.83
CA VAL A 341 3.57 1.91 -32.44
C VAL A 341 4.98 1.96 -31.86
N ASN A 342 6.01 1.65 -32.64
CA ASN A 342 7.41 1.65 -32.19
C ASN A 342 7.90 3.06 -31.82
N ALA A 343 7.61 4.03 -32.67
CA ALA A 343 7.96 5.44 -32.40
C ALA A 343 7.22 5.96 -31.16
N TYR A 344 5.93 5.65 -31.05
CA TYR A 344 5.11 6.02 -29.90
C TYR A 344 5.63 5.45 -28.58
N ILE A 345 5.91 4.14 -28.52
CA ILE A 345 6.43 3.48 -27.31
C ILE A 345 7.79 4.07 -26.93
N ARG A 346 8.69 4.23 -27.89
CA ARG A 346 10.03 4.83 -27.66
C ARG A 346 9.91 6.23 -27.09
N ALA A 347 9.08 7.09 -27.67
CA ALA A 347 8.87 8.45 -27.20
C ALA A 347 8.27 8.48 -25.80
N ALA A 348 7.23 7.67 -25.56
CA ALA A 348 6.53 7.61 -24.26
C ALA A 348 7.41 7.07 -23.13
N LEU A 349 8.24 6.06 -23.41
CA LEU A 349 9.17 5.51 -22.41
C LEU A 349 10.34 6.48 -22.15
N ASN A 350 10.88 7.14 -23.16
CA ASN A 350 11.93 8.15 -22.97
C ASN A 350 11.42 9.36 -22.18
N ALA A 351 10.21 9.84 -22.49
CA ALA A 351 9.58 10.94 -21.74
C ALA A 351 9.34 10.53 -20.28
N TRP A 352 8.84 9.31 -20.06
CA TRP A 352 8.66 8.79 -18.72
C TRP A 352 9.98 8.69 -17.95
N PHE A 353 11.06 8.24 -18.59
CA PHE A 353 12.38 8.16 -17.97
C PHE A 353 12.91 9.53 -17.55
N SER A 354 12.77 10.52 -18.43
CA SER A 354 13.20 11.89 -18.14
C SER A 354 12.44 12.45 -16.95
N ASP A 355 11.10 12.30 -16.95
CA ASP A 355 10.22 12.74 -15.87
C ASP A 355 10.50 12.00 -14.55
N TRP A 356 10.71 10.68 -14.62
CA TRP A 356 11.01 9.83 -13.48
C TRP A 356 12.35 10.23 -12.85
N ARG A 357 13.40 10.42 -13.66
CA ARG A 357 14.71 10.85 -13.19
C ARG A 357 14.65 12.23 -12.54
N ILE A 358 13.99 13.20 -13.14
CA ILE A 358 13.82 14.55 -12.57
C ILE A 358 13.14 14.48 -11.19
N ARG A 359 12.13 13.61 -11.03
CA ARG A 359 11.41 13.47 -9.75
C ARG A 359 12.22 12.79 -8.65
N TYR A 360 13.09 11.85 -8.99
CA TYR A 360 13.70 10.95 -8.00
C TYR A 360 15.23 10.96 -7.98
N GLN A 361 15.90 11.58 -8.95
CA GLN A 361 17.36 11.54 -9.07
C GLN A 361 18.10 12.38 -7.99
N ASP A 362 17.49 13.46 -7.51
CA ASP A 362 18.08 14.34 -6.47
C ASP A 362 17.72 13.90 -5.03
N ILE A 363 17.10 12.75 -4.87
CA ILE A 363 16.92 12.13 -3.56
C ILE A 363 18.11 11.20 -3.36
N SER A 364 19.30 11.77 -3.23
CA SER A 364 20.52 11.04 -2.83
C SER A 364 20.53 10.83 -1.32
N GLU A 365 21.19 9.76 -0.91
CA GLU A 365 21.47 9.33 0.45
C GLU A 365 21.95 10.42 1.39
#